data_5d90d380c2c91cd3c3e912613cc1f283
#
_entry.id   5d90d380c2c91cd3c3e912613cc1f283
#
_cell.length_a   1.000
_cell.length_b   1.000
_cell.length_c   1.000
_cell.angle_alpha   90.00
_cell.angle_beta   90.00
_cell.angle_gamma   90.00
#
_symmetry.space_group_name_H-M   'P 1'
#
loop_
_entity.id
_entity.type
_entity.pdbx_description
1 polymer ?
#
loop_
_entity_poly.entity_id
_entity_poly.type
_entity_poly.pdbx_seq_one_letter_code
_entity_poly.pdbx_strand_id
1 'polypeptide(L)'
;MASEIRNPHLWQDGRLKIEWVRHHMPLLNGLEEEFRQTLPFKGLKVALSVHLEAKTAYLCEVLAAGGAEMYVTGSNPLSTQDDIAAALVEAGLNVFAWYDATPEEYEAHIRRVLEVGPNIIIDDGGDLVNLMHTEYQDLIPGVIGGCEETTTGILRLVQLNNAKTLKFPMML
;
A
#
# COMPACT_ATOMS: atom_id res chain seq x y z
N MET A 1 0.86 0.36 -15.48
CA MET A 1 0.79 1.84 -15.34
C MET A 1 2.17 2.31 -14.92
N ALA A 2 2.67 3.46 -15.39
CA ALA A 2 3.99 3.93 -14.97
C ALA A 2 3.91 4.55 -13.57
N SER A 3 4.88 4.27 -12.71
CA SER A 3 5.01 4.91 -11.39
C SER A 3 5.16 6.43 -11.52
N GLU A 4 4.69 7.17 -10.52
CA GLU A 4 4.80 8.62 -10.44
C GLU A 4 5.52 8.97 -9.11
N ILE A 5 6.81 9.28 -9.20
CA ILE A 5 7.67 9.64 -8.07
C ILE A 5 8.52 10.86 -8.41
N ARG A 6 8.96 11.61 -7.39
CA ARG A 6 9.70 12.88 -7.62
C ARG A 6 11.17 12.67 -7.94
N ASN A 7 11.88 11.78 -7.23
CA ASN A 7 13.34 11.64 -7.28
C ASN A 7 13.80 10.20 -7.51
N PRO A 8 13.70 9.66 -8.73
CA PRO A 8 14.07 8.26 -9.00
C PRO A 8 15.56 7.93 -8.75
N HIS A 9 16.45 8.95 -8.73
CA HIS A 9 17.88 8.74 -8.53
C HIS A 9 18.27 8.42 -7.09
N LEU A 10 17.37 8.58 -6.12
CA LEU A 10 17.62 8.31 -4.69
C LEU A 10 17.48 6.84 -4.31
N TRP A 11 17.24 5.95 -5.25
CA TRP A 11 16.92 4.54 -4.97
C TRP A 11 18.00 3.81 -4.15
N GLN A 12 19.29 4.18 -4.30
CA GLN A 12 20.40 3.55 -3.56
C GLN A 12 20.31 3.83 -2.06
N ASP A 13 20.00 5.07 -1.68
CA ASP A 13 19.83 5.44 -0.27
C ASP A 13 18.63 4.74 0.34
N GLY A 14 17.51 4.67 -0.39
CA GLY A 14 16.33 3.92 0.02
C GLY A 14 16.61 2.43 0.18
N ARG A 15 17.36 1.84 -0.75
CA ARG A 15 17.76 0.43 -0.68
C ARG A 15 18.54 0.13 0.60
N LEU A 16 19.50 0.96 0.97
CA LEU A 16 20.28 0.79 2.21
C LEU A 16 19.39 0.81 3.46
N LYS A 17 18.39 1.69 3.50
CA LYS A 17 17.43 1.76 4.61
C LYS A 17 16.56 0.49 4.68
N ILE A 18 16.07 0.01 3.54
CA ILE A 18 15.23 -1.21 3.47
C ILE A 18 16.06 -2.43 3.90
N GLU A 19 17.30 -2.56 3.44
CA GLU A 19 18.19 -3.65 3.85
C GLU A 19 18.50 -3.62 5.34
N TRP A 20 18.71 -2.44 5.92
CA TRP A 20 18.89 -2.31 7.36
C TRP A 20 17.65 -2.81 8.13
N VAL A 21 16.44 -2.39 7.70
CA VAL A 21 15.18 -2.83 8.31
C VAL A 21 14.99 -4.33 8.17
N ARG A 22 15.29 -4.91 7.02
CA ARG A 22 15.20 -6.35 6.76
C ARG A 22 15.93 -7.16 7.85
N HIS A 23 17.12 -6.74 8.25
CA HIS A 23 17.90 -7.41 9.31
C HIS A 23 17.24 -7.34 10.70
N HIS A 24 16.26 -6.45 10.90
CA HIS A 24 15.61 -6.22 12.20
C HIS A 24 14.15 -6.69 12.24
N MET A 25 13.67 -7.34 11.18
CA MET A 25 12.28 -7.83 11.08
C MET A 25 12.22 -9.35 10.80
N PRO A 26 12.64 -10.19 11.77
CA PRO A 26 12.79 -11.63 11.58
C PRO A 26 11.47 -12.34 11.22
N LEU A 27 10.32 -11.82 11.67
CA LEU A 27 9.02 -12.37 11.30
C LEU A 27 8.74 -12.19 9.81
N LEU A 28 8.98 -10.99 9.26
CA LEU A 28 8.80 -10.74 7.82
C LEU A 28 9.81 -11.52 6.99
N ASN A 29 11.04 -11.74 7.48
CA ASN A 29 12.02 -12.59 6.80
C ASN A 29 11.50 -14.03 6.63
N GLY A 30 10.91 -14.60 7.69
CA GLY A 30 10.31 -15.93 7.63
C GLY A 30 9.14 -15.99 6.65
N LEU A 31 8.28 -14.96 6.66
CA LEU A 31 7.17 -14.85 5.70
C LEU A 31 7.65 -14.66 4.26
N GLU A 32 8.71 -13.88 4.04
CA GLU A 32 9.27 -13.71 2.69
C GLU A 32 9.71 -15.04 2.09
N GLU A 33 10.41 -15.87 2.87
CA GLU A 33 10.87 -17.19 2.43
C GLU A 33 9.68 -18.11 2.09
N GLU A 34 8.67 -18.18 2.98
CA GLU A 34 7.45 -18.95 2.77
C GLU A 34 6.68 -18.44 1.54
N PHE A 35 6.51 -17.14 1.40
CA PHE A 35 5.72 -16.55 0.32
C PHE A 35 6.38 -16.74 -1.05
N ARG A 36 7.71 -16.71 -1.13
CA ARG A 36 8.44 -17.05 -2.37
C ARG A 36 8.15 -18.47 -2.85
N GLN A 37 7.93 -19.40 -1.93
CA GLN A 37 7.67 -20.81 -2.24
C GLN A 37 6.20 -21.06 -2.56
N THR A 38 5.29 -20.40 -1.83
CA THR A 38 3.84 -20.70 -1.88
C THR A 38 3.07 -19.77 -2.82
N LEU A 39 3.62 -18.58 -3.13
CA LEU A 39 3.01 -17.55 -3.98
C LEU A 39 1.53 -17.25 -3.63
N PRO A 40 1.21 -16.94 -2.36
CA PRO A 40 -0.18 -16.83 -1.90
C PRO A 40 -0.94 -15.66 -2.54
N PHE A 41 -0.24 -14.68 -3.09
CA PHE A 41 -0.84 -13.49 -3.73
C PHE A 41 -0.74 -13.51 -5.26
N LYS A 42 -0.39 -14.65 -5.85
CA LYS A 42 -0.22 -14.76 -7.30
C LYS A 42 -1.49 -14.35 -8.06
N GLY A 43 -1.35 -13.34 -8.91
CA GLY A 43 -2.44 -12.82 -9.73
C GLY A 43 -3.36 -11.85 -8.99
N LEU A 44 -3.02 -11.46 -7.76
CA LEU A 44 -3.75 -10.46 -7.00
C LEU A 44 -3.07 -9.09 -7.08
N LYS A 45 -3.88 -8.06 -7.23
CA LYS A 45 -3.47 -6.66 -7.12
C LYS A 45 -3.70 -6.18 -5.69
N VAL A 46 -2.68 -5.60 -5.10
CA VAL A 46 -2.72 -5.07 -3.73
C VAL A 46 -2.51 -3.57 -3.77
N ALA A 47 -3.51 -2.81 -3.35
CA ALA A 47 -3.39 -1.38 -3.12
C ALA A 47 -2.98 -1.13 -1.67
N LEU A 48 -1.92 -0.35 -1.46
CA LEU A 48 -1.41 -0.01 -0.14
C LEU A 48 -1.27 1.50 0.00
N SER A 49 -1.86 2.04 1.08
CA SER A 49 -1.69 3.42 1.55
C SER A 49 -1.34 3.39 3.03
N VAL A 50 -0.05 3.38 3.33
CA VAL A 50 0.53 3.38 4.69
C VAL A 50 1.69 4.37 4.71
N HIS A 51 2.14 4.83 5.88
CA HIS A 51 3.33 5.68 5.98
C HIS A 51 4.49 5.09 5.15
N LEU A 52 4.88 5.75 4.04
CA LEU A 52 5.87 5.22 3.11
C LEU A 52 7.29 5.45 3.61
N GLU A 53 7.74 4.52 4.45
CA GLU A 53 9.07 4.47 5.05
C GLU A 53 9.66 3.04 4.91
N ALA A 54 10.86 2.80 5.43
CA ALA A 54 11.62 1.58 5.16
C ALA A 54 10.93 0.27 5.60
N LYS A 55 10.18 0.27 6.73
CA LYS A 55 9.47 -0.95 7.20
C LYS A 55 8.29 -1.28 6.29
N THR A 56 7.51 -0.26 5.92
CA THR A 56 6.42 -0.40 4.96
C THR A 56 6.95 -0.87 3.60
N ALA A 57 8.07 -0.33 3.15
CA ALA A 57 8.69 -0.76 1.91
C ALA A 57 9.10 -2.24 1.96
N TYR A 58 9.69 -2.69 3.06
CA TYR A 58 10.03 -4.11 3.21
C TYR A 58 8.78 -5.00 3.23
N LEU A 59 7.70 -4.57 3.89
CA LEU A 59 6.42 -5.28 3.80
C LEU A 59 5.93 -5.39 2.34
N CYS A 60 6.01 -4.31 1.56
CA CYS A 60 5.64 -4.35 0.14
C CYS A 60 6.49 -5.36 -0.65
N GLU A 61 7.79 -5.44 -0.40
CA GLU A 61 8.68 -6.43 -1.03
C GLU A 61 8.32 -7.86 -0.65
N VAL A 62 7.95 -8.11 0.60
CA VAL A 62 7.50 -9.43 1.08
C VAL A 62 6.20 -9.86 0.37
N LEU A 63 5.24 -8.96 0.24
CA LEU A 63 3.99 -9.23 -0.48
C LEU A 63 4.25 -9.47 -1.98
N ALA A 64 5.11 -8.67 -2.60
CA ALA A 64 5.52 -8.86 -3.99
C ALA A 64 6.25 -10.19 -4.19
N ALA A 65 7.11 -10.60 -3.24
CA ALA A 65 7.75 -11.92 -3.25
C ALA A 65 6.72 -13.07 -3.22
N GLY A 66 5.58 -12.84 -2.59
CA GLY A 66 4.42 -13.75 -2.59
C GLY A 66 3.57 -13.70 -3.87
N GLY A 67 4.00 -12.95 -4.88
CA GLY A 67 3.33 -12.85 -6.18
C GLY A 67 2.31 -11.73 -6.30
N ALA A 68 2.21 -10.83 -5.32
CA ALA A 68 1.34 -9.66 -5.40
C ALA A 68 1.81 -8.66 -6.46
N GLU A 69 0.89 -8.14 -7.24
CA GLU A 69 1.11 -6.94 -8.04
C GLU A 69 0.82 -5.71 -7.16
N MET A 70 1.88 -5.06 -6.67
CA MET A 70 1.78 -3.99 -5.69
C MET A 70 1.53 -2.63 -6.35
N TYR A 71 0.58 -1.87 -5.78
CA TYR A 71 0.28 -0.48 -6.07
C TYR A 71 0.32 0.31 -4.77
N VAL A 72 1.33 1.17 -4.63
CA VAL A 72 1.75 1.74 -3.35
C VAL A 72 1.64 3.25 -3.37
N THR A 73 1.05 3.81 -2.33
CA THR A 73 1.10 5.24 -2.02
C THR A 73 1.43 5.45 -0.52
N GLY A 74 1.69 6.70 -0.14
CA GLY A 74 1.84 7.06 1.27
C GLY A 74 0.52 7.55 1.86
N SER A 75 0.21 7.20 3.10
CA SER A 75 -0.96 7.71 3.83
C SER A 75 -0.79 9.15 4.32
N ASN A 76 0.45 9.62 4.39
CA ASN A 76 0.77 10.98 4.83
C ASN A 76 1.97 11.54 4.05
N PRO A 77 1.77 12.61 3.25
CA PRO A 77 2.86 13.24 2.50
C PRO A 77 4.06 13.66 3.34
N LEU A 78 3.85 14.11 4.58
CA LEU A 78 4.93 14.57 5.45
C LEU A 78 5.80 13.44 6.05
N SER A 79 5.34 12.21 5.99
CA SER A 79 6.11 11.03 6.40
C SER A 79 6.63 10.20 5.23
N THR A 80 6.18 10.49 4.03
CA THR A 80 6.66 9.83 2.80
C THR A 80 8.14 10.13 2.57
N GLN A 81 8.92 9.12 2.19
CA GLN A 81 10.36 9.25 1.90
C GLN A 81 10.62 8.99 0.41
N ASP A 82 11.15 9.99 -0.30
CA ASP A 82 11.39 9.93 -1.75
C ASP A 82 12.40 8.84 -2.13
N ASP A 83 13.40 8.60 -1.31
CA ASP A 83 14.38 7.55 -1.52
C ASP A 83 13.77 6.14 -1.38
N ILE A 84 12.84 5.97 -0.48
CA ILE A 84 12.06 4.75 -0.32
C ILE A 84 11.14 4.51 -1.53
N ALA A 85 10.43 5.54 -1.97
CA ALA A 85 9.61 5.47 -3.18
C ALA A 85 10.45 5.07 -4.40
N ALA A 86 11.63 5.67 -4.55
CA ALA A 86 12.58 5.35 -5.63
C ALA A 86 13.08 3.90 -5.55
N ALA A 87 13.40 3.40 -4.34
CA ALA A 87 13.88 2.02 -4.16
C ALA A 87 12.79 0.98 -4.50
N LEU A 88 11.53 1.25 -4.18
CA LEU A 88 10.42 0.37 -4.55
C LEU A 88 10.18 0.36 -6.06
N VAL A 89 10.29 1.49 -6.75
CA VAL A 89 10.20 1.55 -8.21
C VAL A 89 11.33 0.77 -8.86
N GLU A 90 12.57 0.90 -8.37
CA GLU A 90 13.71 0.12 -8.85
C GLU A 90 13.50 -1.39 -8.64
N ALA A 91 12.85 -1.77 -7.53
CA ALA A 91 12.46 -3.15 -7.25
C ALA A 91 11.29 -3.67 -8.12
N GLY A 92 10.72 -2.82 -8.99
CA GLY A 92 9.66 -3.18 -9.93
C GLY A 92 8.22 -3.02 -9.41
N LEU A 93 8.01 -2.35 -8.28
CA LEU A 93 6.69 -2.05 -7.75
C LEU A 93 6.12 -0.78 -8.39
N ASN A 94 4.78 -0.67 -8.42
CA ASN A 94 4.11 0.55 -8.88
C ASN A 94 3.92 1.50 -7.70
N VAL A 95 4.52 2.69 -7.77
CA VAL A 95 4.52 3.67 -6.66
C VAL A 95 4.03 5.03 -7.13
N PHE A 96 3.15 5.66 -6.35
CA PHE A 96 2.57 6.97 -6.60
C PHE A 96 2.67 7.77 -5.29
N ALA A 97 3.82 8.37 -5.03
CA ALA A 97 4.06 9.08 -3.79
C ALA A 97 5.32 9.95 -3.85
N TRP A 98 5.31 11.08 -3.14
CA TRP A 98 6.49 11.88 -2.82
C TRP A 98 6.30 12.67 -1.53
N TYR A 99 7.42 13.08 -0.94
CA TYR A 99 7.42 13.94 0.25
C TYR A 99 6.80 15.30 -0.06
N ASP A 100 6.01 15.83 0.89
CA ASP A 100 5.38 17.15 0.81
C ASP A 100 4.50 17.31 -0.44
N ALA A 101 3.78 16.26 -0.82
CA ALA A 101 2.75 16.34 -1.85
C ALA A 101 1.62 17.25 -1.38
N THR A 102 1.10 18.10 -2.29
CA THR A 102 -0.08 18.92 -2.00
C THR A 102 -1.32 18.03 -1.78
N PRO A 103 -2.40 18.58 -1.18
CA PRO A 103 -3.65 17.79 -1.03
C PRO A 103 -4.17 17.24 -2.36
N GLU A 104 -4.07 17.99 -3.45
CA GLU A 104 -4.52 17.58 -4.78
C GLU A 104 -3.63 16.46 -5.36
N GLU A 105 -2.30 16.57 -5.16
CA GLU A 105 -1.35 15.53 -5.55
C GLU A 105 -1.57 14.25 -4.74
N TYR A 106 -1.77 14.38 -3.41
CA TYR A 106 -2.07 13.25 -2.54
C TYR A 106 -3.36 12.53 -2.97
N GLU A 107 -4.43 13.28 -3.25
CA GLU A 107 -5.68 12.71 -3.76
C GLU A 107 -5.46 11.98 -5.10
N ALA A 108 -4.68 12.57 -6.00
CA ALA A 108 -4.33 11.90 -7.26
C ALA A 108 -3.59 10.58 -7.03
N HIS A 109 -2.63 10.53 -6.09
CA HIS A 109 -1.89 9.29 -5.75
C HIS A 109 -2.83 8.19 -5.25
N ILE A 110 -3.75 8.53 -4.33
CA ILE A 110 -4.74 7.57 -3.82
C ILE A 110 -5.61 7.03 -4.96
N ARG A 111 -6.06 7.88 -5.88
CA ARG A 111 -6.85 7.47 -7.04
C ARG A 111 -6.08 6.51 -7.94
N ARG A 112 -4.78 6.76 -8.21
CA ARG A 112 -3.93 5.90 -9.03
C ARG A 112 -3.88 4.46 -8.52
N VAL A 113 -3.78 4.25 -7.21
CA VAL A 113 -3.72 2.90 -6.64
C VAL A 113 -5.08 2.18 -6.63
N LEU A 114 -6.19 2.92 -6.72
CA LEU A 114 -7.54 2.34 -6.81
C LEU A 114 -8.00 2.06 -8.25
N GLU A 115 -7.62 2.90 -9.21
CA GLU A 115 -8.02 2.77 -10.63
C GLU A 115 -7.61 1.43 -11.26
N VAL A 116 -6.64 0.73 -10.68
CA VAL A 116 -6.19 -0.59 -11.14
C VAL A 116 -7.16 -1.72 -10.83
N GLY A 117 -8.18 -1.48 -9.98
CA GLY A 117 -9.10 -2.49 -9.49
C GLY A 117 -8.43 -3.48 -8.53
N PRO A 118 -8.02 -3.04 -7.32
CA PRO A 118 -7.31 -3.90 -6.38
C PRO A 118 -8.20 -5.03 -5.84
N ASN A 119 -7.58 -6.17 -5.54
CA ASN A 119 -8.23 -7.29 -4.88
C ASN A 119 -8.08 -7.23 -3.36
N ILE A 120 -7.01 -6.64 -2.88
CA ILE A 120 -6.72 -6.45 -1.45
C ILE A 120 -6.36 -4.98 -1.22
N ILE A 121 -6.85 -4.42 -0.12
CA ILE A 121 -6.57 -3.04 0.30
C ILE A 121 -5.88 -3.08 1.65
N ILE A 122 -4.72 -2.41 1.76
CA ILE A 122 -4.04 -2.16 3.03
C ILE A 122 -4.04 -0.65 3.25
N ASP A 123 -4.77 -0.20 4.25
CA ASP A 123 -5.07 1.21 4.48
C ASP A 123 -4.59 1.68 5.86
N ASP A 124 -4.33 2.96 5.97
CA ASP A 124 -3.92 3.65 7.19
C ASP A 124 -4.69 4.98 7.27
N GLY A 125 -5.78 4.95 8.00
CA GLY A 125 -6.71 6.08 8.16
C GLY A 125 -8.00 5.96 7.34
N GLY A 126 -8.14 4.93 6.49
CA GLY A 126 -9.38 4.59 5.80
C GLY A 126 -9.65 5.42 4.55
N ASP A 127 -8.65 6.07 3.95
CA ASP A 127 -8.87 6.92 2.77
C ASP A 127 -9.13 6.09 1.51
N LEU A 128 -8.40 4.98 1.30
CA LEU A 128 -8.67 4.06 0.20
C LEU A 128 -10.06 3.43 0.33
N VAL A 129 -10.37 2.95 1.53
CA VAL A 129 -11.69 2.32 1.79
C VAL A 129 -12.82 3.31 1.61
N ASN A 130 -12.64 4.56 2.06
CA ASN A 130 -13.65 5.61 1.87
C ASN A 130 -13.91 5.87 0.38
N LEU A 131 -12.86 6.09 -0.42
CA LEU A 131 -13.00 6.31 -1.86
C LEU A 131 -13.62 5.11 -2.58
N MET A 132 -13.27 3.88 -2.20
CA MET A 132 -13.90 2.68 -2.75
C MET A 132 -15.42 2.68 -2.52
N HIS A 133 -15.88 3.13 -1.34
CA HIS A 133 -17.30 3.13 -1.00
C HIS A 133 -18.08 4.34 -1.55
N THR A 134 -17.39 5.42 -1.93
CA THR A 134 -18.03 6.64 -2.43
C THR A 134 -17.93 6.80 -3.95
N GLU A 135 -16.77 6.53 -4.54
CA GLU A 135 -16.49 6.86 -5.94
C GLU A 135 -16.15 5.66 -6.82
N TYR A 136 -15.60 4.57 -6.25
CA TYR A 136 -15.14 3.40 -7.00
C TYR A 136 -16.00 2.15 -6.73
N GLN A 137 -17.30 2.33 -6.49
CA GLN A 137 -18.21 1.24 -6.12
C GLN A 137 -18.26 0.10 -7.16
N ASP A 138 -18.05 0.42 -8.42
CA ASP A 138 -18.01 -0.56 -9.51
C ASP A 138 -16.83 -1.53 -9.40
N LEU A 139 -15.77 -1.17 -8.67
CA LEU A 139 -14.61 -2.02 -8.43
C LEU A 139 -14.78 -2.96 -7.21
N ILE A 140 -15.72 -2.66 -6.32
CA ILE A 140 -15.97 -3.42 -5.08
C ILE A 140 -16.16 -4.94 -5.33
N PRO A 141 -16.86 -5.40 -6.37
CA PRO A 141 -17.00 -6.83 -6.62
C PRO A 141 -15.67 -7.58 -6.81
N GLY A 142 -14.60 -6.90 -7.16
CA GLY A 142 -13.26 -7.46 -7.31
C GLY A 142 -12.45 -7.51 -6.00
N VAL A 143 -12.91 -6.85 -4.93
CA VAL A 143 -12.21 -6.76 -3.65
C VAL A 143 -12.52 -7.98 -2.79
N ILE A 144 -11.49 -8.71 -2.40
CA ILE A 144 -11.57 -9.86 -1.48
C ILE A 144 -11.68 -9.38 -0.03
N GLY A 145 -10.96 -8.33 0.31
CA GLY A 145 -10.93 -7.75 1.65
C GLY A 145 -9.79 -6.78 1.84
N GLY A 146 -9.62 -6.30 3.07
CA GLY A 146 -8.54 -5.39 3.41
C GLY A 146 -8.12 -5.44 4.87
N CYS A 147 -7.11 -4.64 5.19
CA CYS A 147 -6.60 -4.42 6.54
C CYS A 147 -6.55 -2.91 6.81
N GLU A 148 -6.83 -2.51 8.04
CA GLU A 148 -6.68 -1.13 8.52
C GLU A 148 -5.72 -1.08 9.69
N GLU A 149 -4.74 -0.18 9.62
CA GLU A 149 -3.68 -0.09 10.63
C GLU A 149 -4.07 0.80 11.83
N THR A 150 -4.89 1.84 11.62
CA THR A 150 -5.06 2.92 12.60
C THR A 150 -6.41 2.95 13.29
N THR A 151 -6.42 3.48 14.53
CA THR A 151 -7.67 3.75 15.26
C THR A 151 -8.58 4.75 14.53
N THR A 152 -8.03 5.69 13.79
CA THR A 152 -8.82 6.65 13.00
C THR A 152 -9.58 5.94 11.88
N GLY A 153 -8.92 5.06 11.13
CA GLY A 153 -9.57 4.25 10.11
C GLY A 153 -10.56 3.26 10.70
N ILE A 154 -10.23 2.62 11.84
CA ILE A 154 -11.17 1.74 12.56
C ILE A 154 -12.49 2.45 12.86
N LEU A 155 -12.45 3.70 13.32
CA LEU A 155 -13.67 4.45 13.60
C LEU A 155 -14.54 4.64 12.35
N ARG A 156 -13.92 4.94 11.18
CA ARG A 156 -14.61 5.03 9.88
C ARG A 156 -15.24 3.68 9.49
N LEU A 157 -14.49 2.60 9.62
CA LEU A 157 -14.96 1.25 9.31
C LEU A 157 -16.12 0.81 10.20
N VAL A 158 -16.04 1.09 11.49
CA VAL A 158 -17.15 0.83 12.46
C VAL A 158 -18.39 1.61 12.06
N GLN A 159 -18.27 2.86 11.62
CA GLN A 159 -19.41 3.65 11.11
C GLN A 159 -20.03 3.00 9.86
N LEU A 160 -19.22 2.61 8.88
CA LEU A 160 -19.69 1.92 7.68
C LEU A 160 -20.38 0.59 8.01
N ASN A 161 -19.80 -0.19 8.94
CA ASN A 161 -20.37 -1.46 9.37
C ASN A 161 -21.71 -1.28 10.09
N ASN A 162 -21.81 -0.32 11.01
CA ASN A 162 -23.04 -0.01 11.74
C ASN A 162 -24.15 0.48 10.79
N ALA A 163 -23.78 1.26 9.78
CA ALA A 163 -24.68 1.69 8.71
C ALA A 163 -25.03 0.57 7.73
N LYS A 164 -24.42 -0.62 7.83
CA LYS A 164 -24.54 -1.75 6.89
C LYS A 164 -24.14 -1.40 5.45
N THR A 165 -23.19 -0.47 5.32
CA THR A 165 -22.67 0.00 4.04
C THR A 165 -21.26 -0.52 3.73
N LEU A 166 -20.56 -1.12 4.69
CA LEU A 166 -19.31 -1.82 4.45
C LEU A 166 -19.53 -3.03 3.53
N LYS A 167 -18.87 -3.06 2.38
CA LYS A 167 -19.17 -4.00 1.27
C LYS A 167 -18.19 -5.17 1.17
N PHE A 168 -17.07 -5.13 1.87
CA PHE A 168 -16.09 -6.21 1.91
C PHE A 168 -15.49 -6.34 3.32
N PRO A 169 -14.95 -7.52 3.68
CA PRO A 169 -14.39 -7.74 5.01
C PRO A 169 -13.12 -6.90 5.23
N MET A 170 -12.96 -6.38 6.45
CA MET A 170 -11.77 -5.66 6.88
C MET A 170 -11.24 -6.29 8.17
N MET A 171 -9.93 -6.49 8.24
CA MET A 171 -9.20 -6.83 9.46
C MET A 171 -8.69 -5.53 10.12
N LEU A 172 -8.81 -5.47 11.45
CA LEU A 172 -8.52 -4.29 12.26
C LEU A 172 -7.45 -4.62 13.31
#